data_3b8687602763fa3c08cdb102223671cf
#
_entry.id   3b8687602763fa3c08cdb102223671cf
#
_cell.length_a   1.000
_cell.length_b   1.000
_cell.length_c   1.000
_cell.angle_alpha   90.00
_cell.angle_beta   90.00
_cell.angle_gamma   90.00
#
_symmetry.space_group_name_H-M   'P 1'
#
loop_
_entity.id
_entity.type
_entity.pdbx_description
1 polymer ?
#
loop_
_entity_poly.entity_id
_entity_poly.type
_entity_poly.pdbx_seq_one_letter_code
_entity_poly.pdbx_strand_id
1 'polypeptide(L)'
;MTPNSQSFDYWIRNRFVELNTDLEKLYSIQNNRSNIDSLGEELKLQLENEGKELISMLLSEGNTDEGFDNAFDLLGNVGLYMAACRRHEITNPSKDKVSPLKEASGLAMNIGASIGVTPRFATAHLTTHNKAVDGVYKRFTNLPAEKLFIDYNTKAIFAYKRAADSLLKLQPLGISHPMAPELFRLAKHALKDVISSNAALFLELNVDDFFYCVRPYYKPYHVGFQVYRGANAGDFAGINVIDILLGLCFANEPAYSQMLVDKFLYMMPEDQNILRDCMRR
;
A
#
# COMPACT_ATOMS: atom_id res chain seq x y z
N MET A 1 17.63 -2.92 -11.98
CA MET A 1 16.39 -3.47 -12.62
C MET A 1 16.74 -4.14 -13.93
N THR A 2 16.29 -5.38 -14.14
CA THR A 2 16.41 -6.10 -15.41
C THR A 2 15.55 -5.45 -16.50
N PRO A 3 15.80 -5.72 -17.79
CA PRO A 3 14.97 -5.22 -18.90
C PRO A 3 13.47 -5.59 -18.74
N ASN A 4 13.17 -6.81 -18.28
CA ASN A 4 11.78 -7.23 -18.08
C ASN A 4 11.14 -6.56 -16.87
N SER A 5 11.90 -6.30 -15.78
CA SER A 5 11.42 -5.48 -14.65
C SER A 5 11.10 -4.05 -15.08
N GLN A 6 11.92 -3.45 -15.95
CA GLN A 6 11.67 -2.12 -16.51
C GLN A 6 10.44 -2.10 -17.42
N SER A 7 10.26 -3.13 -18.27
CA SER A 7 9.10 -3.26 -19.14
C SER A 7 7.81 -3.42 -18.33
N PHE A 8 7.84 -4.21 -17.25
CA PHE A 8 6.70 -4.37 -16.37
C PHE A 8 6.38 -3.08 -15.59
N ASP A 9 7.41 -2.37 -15.08
CA ASP A 9 7.22 -1.07 -14.42
C ASP A 9 6.62 -0.03 -15.38
N TYR A 10 7.10 0.01 -16.63
CA TYR A 10 6.55 0.89 -17.65
C TYR A 10 5.08 0.58 -17.94
N TRP A 11 4.74 -0.72 -18.07
CA TRP A 11 3.35 -1.15 -18.28
C TRP A 11 2.44 -0.75 -17.10
N ILE A 12 2.88 -0.97 -15.85
CA ILE A 12 2.16 -0.58 -14.63
C ILE A 12 1.88 0.93 -14.59
N ARG A 13 2.81 1.76 -15.09
CA ARG A 13 2.64 3.23 -15.06
C ARG A 13 1.76 3.77 -16.19
N ASN A 14 1.60 3.01 -17.27
CA ASN A 14 0.94 3.49 -18.48
C ASN A 14 -0.28 2.63 -18.86
N ARG A 15 -0.08 1.55 -19.58
CA ARG A 15 -1.16 0.71 -20.12
C ARG A 15 -2.09 0.14 -19.06
N PHE A 16 -1.55 -0.34 -17.96
CA PHE A 16 -2.30 -0.80 -16.80
C PHE A 16 -3.26 0.27 -16.26
N VAL A 17 -2.77 1.50 -16.14
CA VAL A 17 -3.59 2.65 -15.67
C VAL A 17 -4.70 2.97 -16.67
N GLU A 18 -4.43 2.90 -17.98
CA GLU A 18 -5.43 3.12 -19.02
C GLU A 18 -6.54 2.08 -18.93
N LEU A 19 -6.19 0.79 -18.92
CA LEU A 19 -7.14 -0.32 -18.82
C LEU A 19 -8.05 -0.21 -17.57
N ASN A 20 -7.46 0.03 -16.41
CA ASN A 20 -8.23 0.22 -15.18
C ASN A 20 -9.14 1.46 -15.26
N THR A 21 -8.64 2.57 -15.82
CA THR A 21 -9.43 3.80 -15.96
C THR A 21 -10.64 3.59 -16.85
N ASP A 22 -10.47 2.90 -17.97
CA ASP A 22 -11.56 2.66 -18.91
C ASP A 22 -12.59 1.68 -18.32
N LEU A 23 -12.15 0.66 -17.57
CA LEU A 23 -13.05 -0.22 -16.80
C LEU A 23 -13.85 0.57 -15.76
N GLU A 24 -13.21 1.45 -14.98
CA GLU A 24 -13.90 2.27 -13.97
C GLU A 24 -14.91 3.24 -14.63
N LYS A 25 -14.61 3.81 -15.78
CA LYS A 25 -15.57 4.63 -16.56
C LYS A 25 -16.79 3.80 -16.98
N LEU A 26 -16.60 2.56 -17.45
CA LEU A 26 -17.71 1.66 -17.81
C LEU A 26 -18.59 1.34 -16.58
N TYR A 27 -17.99 1.18 -15.40
CA TYR A 27 -18.73 0.91 -14.16
C TYR A 27 -19.47 2.15 -13.65
N SER A 28 -18.89 3.34 -13.84
CA SER A 28 -19.45 4.60 -13.33
C SER A 28 -20.78 5.00 -13.96
N ILE A 29 -21.05 4.56 -15.19
CA ILE A 29 -22.29 4.86 -15.94
C ILE A 29 -23.43 3.88 -15.63
N GLN A 30 -23.18 2.83 -14.82
CA GLN A 30 -24.20 1.86 -14.44
C GLN A 30 -25.10 2.39 -13.33
N ASN A 31 -26.38 2.04 -13.34
CA ASN A 31 -27.31 2.35 -12.26
C ASN A 31 -26.86 1.77 -10.91
N ASN A 32 -26.26 0.58 -10.95
CA ASN A 32 -25.63 -0.04 -9.80
C ASN A 32 -24.11 -0.16 -10.04
N ARG A 33 -23.35 0.82 -9.58
CA ARG A 33 -21.88 0.89 -9.73
C ARG A 33 -21.13 -0.26 -9.05
N SER A 34 -21.78 -1.01 -8.16
CA SER A 34 -21.20 -2.19 -7.50
C SER A 34 -21.32 -3.46 -8.35
N ASN A 35 -22.26 -3.51 -9.28
CA ASN A 35 -22.42 -4.65 -10.16
C ASN A 35 -21.55 -4.46 -11.40
N ILE A 36 -20.46 -5.19 -11.45
CA ILE A 36 -19.47 -5.15 -12.54
C ILE A 36 -19.46 -6.45 -13.35
N ASP A 37 -20.43 -7.35 -13.09
CA ASP A 37 -20.56 -8.62 -13.78
C ASP A 37 -20.79 -8.37 -15.30
N SER A 38 -20.06 -9.12 -16.11
CA SER A 38 -20.14 -9.07 -17.58
C SER A 38 -19.86 -7.69 -18.23
N LEU A 39 -19.27 -6.77 -17.48
CA LEU A 39 -18.89 -5.45 -18.02
C LEU A 39 -17.40 -5.42 -18.35
N GLY A 40 -17.07 -4.97 -19.59
CA GLY A 40 -15.69 -4.76 -20.01
C GLY A 40 -14.87 -6.03 -20.14
N GLU A 41 -15.46 -7.16 -20.48
CA GLU A 41 -14.79 -8.48 -20.57
C GLU A 41 -13.55 -8.47 -21.46
N GLU A 42 -13.58 -7.74 -22.57
CA GLU A 42 -12.43 -7.59 -23.45
C GLU A 42 -11.26 -6.86 -22.75
N LEU A 43 -11.54 -5.76 -22.03
CA LEU A 43 -10.53 -5.02 -21.26
C LEU A 43 -9.99 -5.83 -20.09
N LYS A 44 -10.85 -6.61 -19.42
CA LYS A 44 -10.44 -7.52 -18.35
C LYS A 44 -9.49 -8.60 -18.87
N LEU A 45 -9.81 -9.18 -20.02
CA LEU A 45 -8.97 -10.19 -20.67
C LEU A 45 -7.64 -9.60 -21.12
N GLN A 46 -7.61 -8.36 -21.63
CA GLN A 46 -6.37 -7.65 -21.95
C GLN A 46 -5.53 -7.42 -20.71
N LEU A 47 -6.12 -6.91 -19.62
CA LEU A 47 -5.44 -6.70 -18.35
C LEU A 47 -4.80 -8.00 -17.83
N GLU A 48 -5.55 -9.10 -17.85
CA GLU A 48 -5.09 -10.41 -17.40
C GLU A 48 -3.94 -10.93 -18.26
N ASN A 49 -4.11 -10.94 -19.59
CA ASN A 49 -3.13 -11.54 -20.51
C ASN A 49 -1.84 -10.73 -20.59
N GLU A 50 -1.91 -9.40 -20.71
CA GLU A 50 -0.72 -8.55 -20.77
C GLU A 50 0.10 -8.67 -19.46
N GLY A 51 -0.56 -8.62 -18.29
CA GLY A 51 0.12 -8.78 -17.01
C GLY A 51 0.72 -10.17 -16.82
N LYS A 52 0.02 -11.23 -17.24
CA LYS A 52 0.51 -12.60 -17.19
C LYS A 52 1.74 -12.81 -18.08
N GLU A 53 1.73 -12.28 -19.30
CA GLU A 53 2.86 -12.35 -20.23
C GLU A 53 4.12 -11.70 -19.64
N LEU A 54 3.99 -10.47 -19.11
CA LEU A 54 5.10 -9.73 -18.50
C LEU A 54 5.66 -10.46 -17.26
N ILE A 55 4.79 -11.04 -16.43
CA ILE A 55 5.22 -11.83 -15.27
C ILE A 55 5.92 -13.13 -15.71
N SER A 56 5.45 -13.80 -16.76
CA SER A 56 6.10 -14.98 -17.32
C SER A 56 7.50 -14.67 -17.84
N MET A 57 7.70 -13.50 -18.47
CA MET A 57 9.02 -13.01 -18.88
C MET A 57 9.95 -12.80 -17.68
N LEU A 58 9.44 -12.20 -16.59
CA LEU A 58 10.22 -12.04 -15.35
C LEU A 58 10.64 -13.37 -14.75
N LEU A 59 9.75 -14.34 -14.71
CA LEU A 59 10.06 -15.68 -14.19
C LEU A 59 11.11 -16.39 -15.05
N SER A 60 11.13 -16.16 -16.35
CA SER A 60 12.12 -16.75 -17.27
C SER A 60 13.53 -16.18 -17.07
N GLU A 61 13.66 -14.95 -16.58
CA GLU A 61 14.96 -14.35 -16.24
C GLU A 61 15.61 -14.97 -14.99
N GLY A 62 14.81 -15.60 -14.12
CA GLY A 62 15.27 -16.24 -12.89
C GLY A 62 15.32 -15.25 -11.73
N ASN A 63 16.52 -14.85 -11.27
CA ASN A 63 16.66 -14.01 -10.09
C ASN A 63 16.25 -12.55 -10.36
N THR A 64 15.21 -12.10 -9.67
CA THR A 64 14.73 -10.71 -9.69
C THR A 64 15.16 -9.92 -8.43
N ASP A 65 16.00 -10.54 -7.57
CA ASP A 65 16.46 -9.99 -6.29
C ASP A 65 17.71 -9.12 -6.49
N GLU A 66 17.49 -7.88 -6.87
CA GLU A 66 18.53 -6.86 -7.08
C GLU A 66 18.64 -5.88 -5.88
N GLY A 67 18.53 -6.41 -4.66
CA GLY A 67 18.50 -5.64 -3.42
C GLY A 67 17.11 -5.16 -3.03
N PHE A 68 16.98 -4.69 -1.78
CA PHE A 68 15.70 -4.39 -1.15
C PHE A 68 14.83 -3.43 -1.98
N ASP A 69 15.37 -2.29 -2.41
CA ASP A 69 14.59 -1.25 -3.09
C ASP A 69 13.98 -1.74 -4.41
N ASN A 70 14.77 -2.43 -5.24
CA ASN A 70 14.31 -2.95 -6.54
C ASN A 70 13.33 -4.11 -6.36
N ALA A 71 13.62 -5.02 -5.43
CA ALA A 71 12.74 -6.14 -5.10
C ALA A 71 11.41 -5.67 -4.51
N PHE A 72 11.44 -4.67 -3.61
CA PHE A 72 10.23 -4.08 -3.05
C PHE A 72 9.40 -3.38 -4.12
N ASP A 73 10.04 -2.62 -5.01
CA ASP A 73 9.36 -1.93 -6.11
C ASP A 73 8.69 -2.93 -7.08
N LEU A 74 9.38 -4.03 -7.43
CA LEU A 74 8.84 -5.11 -8.26
C LEU A 74 7.68 -5.83 -7.56
N LEU A 75 7.80 -6.12 -6.25
CA LEU A 75 6.69 -6.68 -5.47
C LEU A 75 5.46 -5.76 -5.52
N GLY A 76 5.68 -4.45 -5.47
CA GLY A 76 4.62 -3.46 -5.65
C GLY A 76 3.90 -3.62 -6.98
N ASN A 77 4.64 -3.73 -8.08
CA ASN A 77 4.07 -3.91 -9.42
C ASN A 77 3.23 -5.19 -9.52
N VAL A 78 3.76 -6.32 -9.04
CA VAL A 78 3.03 -7.60 -9.01
C VAL A 78 1.76 -7.49 -8.16
N GLY A 79 1.87 -6.88 -6.99
CA GLY A 79 0.75 -6.69 -6.09
C GLY A 79 -0.33 -5.75 -6.61
N LEU A 80 0.04 -4.68 -7.33
CA LEU A 80 -0.90 -3.78 -8.01
C LEU A 80 -1.68 -4.52 -9.09
N TYR A 81 -0.99 -5.32 -9.92
CA TYR A 81 -1.63 -6.17 -10.91
C TYR A 81 -2.65 -7.14 -10.28
N MET A 82 -2.25 -7.88 -9.24
CA MET A 82 -3.14 -8.82 -8.55
C MET A 82 -4.34 -8.12 -7.90
N ALA A 83 -4.15 -6.94 -7.33
CA ALA A 83 -5.22 -6.15 -6.74
C ALA A 83 -6.21 -5.63 -7.79
N ALA A 84 -5.73 -5.24 -8.98
CA ALA A 84 -6.59 -4.87 -10.09
C ALA A 84 -7.39 -6.07 -10.62
N CYS A 85 -6.76 -7.24 -10.79
CA CYS A 85 -7.47 -8.47 -11.13
C CYS A 85 -8.58 -8.80 -10.11
N ARG A 86 -8.31 -8.55 -8.82
CA ARG A 86 -9.33 -8.68 -7.76
C ARG A 86 -10.44 -7.64 -7.89
N ARG A 87 -10.10 -6.38 -8.20
CA ARG A 87 -11.08 -5.31 -8.39
C ARG A 87 -12.07 -5.63 -9.51
N HIS A 88 -11.57 -6.16 -10.62
CA HIS A 88 -12.35 -6.44 -11.82
C HIS A 88 -12.96 -7.85 -11.86
N GLU A 89 -12.91 -8.57 -10.73
CA GLU A 89 -13.46 -9.93 -10.56
C GLU A 89 -12.86 -10.99 -11.50
N ILE A 90 -11.67 -10.75 -12.05
CA ILE A 90 -10.84 -11.77 -12.70
C ILE A 90 -10.43 -12.82 -11.65
N THR A 91 -10.22 -12.40 -10.40
CA THR A 91 -10.03 -13.26 -9.24
C THR A 91 -11.02 -12.90 -8.14
N ASN A 92 -11.52 -13.89 -7.39
CA ASN A 92 -12.47 -13.64 -6.31
C ASN A 92 -12.21 -14.54 -5.10
N PRO A 93 -11.66 -14.03 -3.99
CA PRO A 93 -11.35 -14.81 -2.78
C PRO A 93 -12.56 -15.52 -2.16
N SER A 94 -13.78 -15.11 -2.45
CA SER A 94 -14.98 -15.78 -1.97
C SER A 94 -15.36 -16.99 -2.81
N LYS A 95 -14.88 -17.08 -4.05
CA LYS A 95 -15.15 -18.18 -5.00
C LYS A 95 -13.93 -19.09 -5.16
N ASP A 96 -12.74 -18.50 -5.16
CA ASP A 96 -11.48 -19.18 -5.41
C ASP A 96 -10.89 -19.71 -4.09
N LYS A 97 -10.51 -20.98 -4.05
CA LYS A 97 -9.77 -21.57 -2.90
C LYS A 97 -8.28 -21.23 -2.96
N VAL A 98 -7.77 -20.95 -4.15
CA VAL A 98 -6.38 -20.64 -4.44
C VAL A 98 -6.37 -19.53 -5.49
N SER A 99 -5.38 -18.64 -5.46
CA SER A 99 -5.23 -17.65 -6.52
C SER A 99 -5.14 -18.31 -7.90
N PRO A 100 -5.99 -17.95 -8.86
CA PRO A 100 -5.83 -18.42 -10.24
C PRO A 100 -4.58 -17.84 -10.92
N LEU A 101 -4.04 -16.72 -10.41
CA LEU A 101 -2.81 -16.06 -10.87
C LEU A 101 -1.58 -16.76 -10.24
N LYS A 102 -1.30 -17.99 -10.68
CA LYS A 102 -0.26 -18.85 -10.07
C LYS A 102 1.14 -18.26 -10.19
N GLU A 103 1.49 -17.75 -11.37
CA GLU A 103 2.79 -17.17 -11.66
C GLU A 103 3.02 -15.88 -10.87
N ALA A 104 2.05 -14.97 -10.85
CA ALA A 104 2.09 -13.75 -10.05
C ALA A 104 2.19 -14.07 -8.55
N SER A 105 1.45 -15.05 -8.07
CA SER A 105 1.52 -15.51 -6.67
C SER A 105 2.91 -16.08 -6.33
N GLY A 106 3.47 -16.92 -7.22
CA GLY A 106 4.80 -17.49 -7.03
C GLY A 106 5.88 -16.41 -6.97
N LEU A 107 5.83 -15.46 -7.89
CA LEU A 107 6.77 -14.33 -7.94
C LEU A 107 6.63 -13.46 -6.69
N ALA A 108 5.41 -13.09 -6.29
CA ALA A 108 5.17 -12.29 -5.09
C ALA A 108 5.67 -12.98 -3.82
N MET A 109 5.42 -14.30 -3.67
CA MET A 109 5.91 -15.08 -2.53
C MET A 109 7.43 -15.15 -2.48
N ASN A 110 8.09 -15.38 -3.62
CA ASN A 110 9.55 -15.42 -3.72
C ASN A 110 10.17 -14.08 -3.30
N ILE A 111 9.70 -12.98 -3.88
CA ILE A 111 10.22 -11.66 -3.56
C ILE A 111 9.92 -11.32 -2.10
N GLY A 112 8.68 -11.51 -1.64
CA GLY A 112 8.30 -11.22 -0.27
C GLY A 112 9.13 -11.97 0.77
N ALA A 113 9.42 -13.27 0.53
CA ALA A 113 10.27 -14.08 1.38
C ALA A 113 11.73 -13.57 1.39
N SER A 114 12.26 -13.17 0.23
CA SER A 114 13.63 -12.65 0.09
C SER A 114 13.86 -11.37 0.89
N ILE A 115 12.90 -10.44 0.87
CA ILE A 115 13.04 -9.12 1.51
C ILE A 115 12.32 -8.98 2.87
N GLY A 116 11.70 -10.06 3.35
CA GLY A 116 11.06 -10.10 4.67
C GLY A 116 9.77 -9.27 4.77
N VAL A 117 8.98 -9.19 3.68
CA VAL A 117 7.69 -8.49 3.65
C VAL A 117 6.55 -9.41 3.19
N THR A 118 5.32 -9.07 3.52
CA THR A 118 4.15 -9.83 3.03
C THR A 118 4.05 -9.73 1.49
N PRO A 119 3.71 -10.84 0.79
CA PRO A 119 3.71 -10.92 -0.67
C PRO A 119 2.50 -10.22 -1.31
N ARG A 120 2.33 -8.94 -1.03
CA ARG A 120 1.25 -8.10 -1.57
C ARG A 120 1.73 -6.67 -1.77
N PHE A 121 1.00 -5.85 -2.53
CA PHE A 121 1.30 -4.43 -2.49
C PHE A 121 0.95 -3.84 -1.12
N ALA A 122 1.80 -2.96 -0.63
CA ALA A 122 1.57 -2.15 0.56
C ALA A 122 1.21 -0.72 0.15
N THR A 123 0.54 0.03 1.02
CA THR A 123 0.27 1.46 0.78
C THR A 123 1.54 2.24 0.49
N ALA A 124 2.68 1.81 1.05
CA ALA A 124 3.99 2.41 0.80
C ALA A 124 4.36 2.45 -0.69
N HIS A 125 3.95 1.46 -1.51
CA HIS A 125 4.21 1.44 -2.96
C HIS A 125 3.50 2.56 -3.72
N LEU A 126 2.40 3.08 -3.19
CA LEU A 126 1.64 4.20 -3.76
C LEU A 126 1.87 5.53 -3.04
N THR A 127 2.60 5.53 -1.92
CA THR A 127 2.84 6.71 -1.08
C THR A 127 4.34 6.96 -0.88
N THR A 128 4.89 6.53 0.25
CA THR A 128 6.26 6.87 0.70
C THR A 128 7.37 6.31 -0.19
N HIS A 129 7.13 5.23 -0.93
CA HIS A 129 8.08 4.57 -1.83
C HIS A 129 7.68 4.70 -3.31
N ASN A 130 6.66 5.47 -3.61
CA ASN A 130 6.24 5.73 -4.99
C ASN A 130 7.16 6.76 -5.65
N LYS A 131 8.23 6.29 -6.28
CA LYS A 131 9.17 7.12 -7.02
C LYS A 131 8.64 7.36 -8.44
N ALA A 132 8.65 8.62 -8.90
CA ALA A 132 8.32 8.93 -10.28
C ALA A 132 9.42 8.42 -11.23
N VAL A 133 8.99 7.88 -12.37
CA VAL A 133 9.87 7.63 -13.54
C VAL A 133 9.33 8.51 -14.66
N ASP A 134 10.18 9.34 -15.23
CA ASP A 134 9.81 10.35 -16.24
C ASP A 134 8.60 11.22 -15.83
N GLY A 135 8.51 11.54 -14.54
CA GLY A 135 7.42 12.32 -13.96
C GLY A 135 6.13 11.55 -13.70
N VAL A 136 6.09 10.24 -14.00
CA VAL A 136 4.92 9.38 -13.83
C VAL A 136 5.02 8.55 -12.55
N TYR A 137 4.05 8.71 -11.65
CA TYR A 137 3.88 7.90 -10.44
C TYR A 137 3.01 6.67 -10.71
N LYS A 138 3.23 5.60 -9.93
CA LYS A 138 2.34 4.43 -9.93
C LYS A 138 0.98 4.76 -9.33
N ARG A 139 -0.06 4.21 -9.92
CA ARG A 139 -1.46 4.32 -9.49
C ARG A 139 -2.30 3.25 -10.19
N PHE A 140 -3.51 3.03 -9.77
CA PHE A 140 -4.44 2.13 -10.46
C PHE A 140 -5.11 2.81 -11.66
N THR A 141 -5.53 4.06 -11.49
CA THR A 141 -6.35 4.79 -12.47
C THR A 141 -5.85 6.22 -12.68
N ASN A 142 -6.35 6.87 -13.74
CA ASN A 142 -6.20 8.31 -13.96
C ASN A 142 -7.30 9.16 -13.30
N LEU A 143 -8.15 8.54 -12.46
CA LEU A 143 -9.26 9.25 -11.84
C LEU A 143 -8.78 10.25 -10.78
N PRO A 144 -9.34 11.46 -10.72
CA PRO A 144 -8.94 12.47 -9.75
C PRO A 144 -9.08 12.02 -8.29
N ALA A 145 -10.10 11.21 -7.98
CA ALA A 145 -10.35 10.69 -6.65
C ALA A 145 -9.18 9.85 -6.10
N GLU A 146 -8.58 9.00 -6.94
CA GLU A 146 -7.41 8.22 -6.53
C GLU A 146 -6.20 9.12 -6.27
N LYS A 147 -5.95 10.09 -7.15
CA LYS A 147 -4.85 11.05 -6.98
C LYS A 147 -4.98 11.80 -5.67
N LEU A 148 -6.16 12.35 -5.37
CA LEU A 148 -6.43 13.04 -4.10
C LEU A 148 -6.18 12.12 -2.90
N PHE A 149 -6.70 10.89 -2.95
CA PHE A 149 -6.51 9.90 -1.90
C PHE A 149 -5.03 9.58 -1.65
N ILE A 150 -4.24 9.34 -2.71
CA ILE A 150 -2.80 9.05 -2.59
C ILE A 150 -2.06 10.27 -2.06
N ASP A 151 -2.27 11.45 -2.62
CA ASP A 151 -1.54 12.68 -2.27
C ASP A 151 -1.74 13.05 -0.79
N TYR A 152 -2.98 13.06 -0.31
CA TYR A 152 -3.27 13.42 1.09
C TYR A 152 -2.83 12.35 2.08
N ASN A 153 -2.98 11.06 1.75
CA ASN A 153 -2.43 9.99 2.58
C ASN A 153 -0.90 10.07 2.66
N THR A 154 -0.22 10.36 1.56
CA THR A 154 1.23 10.53 1.53
C THR A 154 1.67 11.66 2.48
N LYS A 155 1.02 12.83 2.38
CA LYS A 155 1.29 13.97 3.28
C LYS A 155 1.07 13.60 4.74
N ALA A 156 -0.06 12.94 5.05
CA ALA A 156 -0.39 12.53 6.42
C ALA A 156 0.62 11.49 6.97
N ILE A 157 1.01 10.48 6.18
CA ILE A 157 1.99 9.46 6.59
C ILE A 157 3.35 10.12 6.89
N PHE A 158 3.84 11.02 6.04
CA PHE A 158 5.08 11.75 6.30
C PHE A 158 4.99 12.64 7.54
N ALA A 159 3.84 13.25 7.78
CA ALA A 159 3.61 14.03 8.98
C ALA A 159 3.63 13.16 10.26
N TYR A 160 2.98 11.99 10.22
CA TYR A 160 3.07 11.00 11.31
C TYR A 160 4.51 10.54 11.55
N LYS A 161 5.28 10.22 10.49
CA LYS A 161 6.69 9.85 10.61
C LYS A 161 7.51 10.96 11.29
N ARG A 162 7.35 12.22 10.89
CA ARG A 162 8.02 13.37 11.55
C ARG A 162 7.65 13.50 13.02
N ALA A 163 6.38 13.29 13.39
CA ALA A 163 5.95 13.31 14.78
C ALA A 163 6.60 12.18 15.59
N ALA A 164 6.54 10.95 15.07
CA ALA A 164 7.17 9.79 15.70
C ALA A 164 8.68 9.98 15.86
N ASP A 165 9.39 10.44 14.85
CA ASP A 165 10.84 10.70 14.90
C ASP A 165 11.21 11.73 15.96
N SER A 166 10.39 12.77 16.13
CA SER A 166 10.62 13.78 17.17
C SER A 166 10.44 13.18 18.57
N LEU A 167 9.43 12.32 18.76
CA LEU A 167 9.19 11.64 20.05
C LEU A 167 10.25 10.57 20.33
N LEU A 168 10.68 9.81 19.33
CA LEU A 168 11.75 8.81 19.48
C LEU A 168 13.07 9.43 19.99
N LYS A 169 13.39 10.65 19.56
CA LYS A 169 14.57 11.39 20.04
C LYS A 169 14.49 11.74 21.52
N LEU A 170 13.29 11.80 22.12
CA LEU A 170 13.13 12.02 23.56
C LEU A 170 13.53 10.81 24.41
N GLN A 171 13.42 9.59 23.87
CA GLN A 171 13.71 8.37 24.65
C GLN A 171 15.11 8.36 25.27
N PRO A 172 16.22 8.58 24.53
CA PRO A 172 17.54 8.61 25.10
C PRO A 172 17.84 9.88 25.92
N LEU A 173 17.12 10.97 25.66
CA LEU A 173 17.34 12.27 26.30
C LEU A 173 16.58 12.40 27.63
N GLY A 174 15.38 11.84 27.69
CA GLY A 174 14.45 12.04 28.79
C GLY A 174 13.67 13.38 28.70
N ILE A 175 12.54 13.44 29.39
CA ILE A 175 11.62 14.58 29.35
C ILE A 175 12.18 15.83 30.05
N SER A 176 13.16 15.68 30.94
CA SER A 176 13.83 16.80 31.65
C SER A 176 14.97 17.41 30.84
N HIS A 177 15.31 16.84 29.66
CA HIS A 177 16.38 17.39 28.85
C HIS A 177 15.98 18.76 28.26
N PRO A 178 16.88 19.75 28.13
CA PRO A 178 16.58 21.09 27.63
C PRO A 178 15.96 21.11 26.22
N MET A 179 16.24 20.09 25.39
CA MET A 179 15.64 19.93 24.05
C MET A 179 14.22 19.36 24.04
N ALA A 180 13.73 18.82 25.16
CA ALA A 180 12.42 18.16 25.20
C ALA A 180 11.26 19.07 24.79
N PRO A 181 11.16 20.34 25.26
CA PRO A 181 10.09 21.24 24.82
C PRO A 181 10.05 21.45 23.31
N GLU A 182 11.23 21.57 22.67
CA GLU A 182 11.33 21.76 21.23
C GLU A 182 10.91 20.49 20.46
N LEU A 183 11.31 19.30 20.89
CA LEU A 183 10.91 18.03 20.28
C LEU A 183 9.40 17.80 20.39
N PHE A 184 8.78 18.13 21.54
CA PHE A 184 7.32 18.11 21.68
C PHE A 184 6.64 19.14 20.77
N ARG A 185 7.21 20.32 20.62
CA ARG A 185 6.68 21.35 19.72
C ARG A 185 6.70 20.88 18.25
N LEU A 186 7.79 20.25 17.81
CA LEU A 186 7.92 19.66 16.47
C LEU A 186 6.93 18.53 16.25
N ALA A 187 6.79 17.61 17.20
CA ALA A 187 5.80 16.52 17.13
C ALA A 187 4.38 17.08 17.04
N LYS A 188 4.02 18.05 17.88
CA LYS A 188 2.72 18.71 17.85
C LYS A 188 2.44 19.42 16.52
N HIS A 189 3.47 20.06 15.94
CA HIS A 189 3.32 20.72 14.62
C HIS A 189 3.06 19.70 13.52
N ALA A 190 3.81 18.62 13.49
CA ALA A 190 3.60 17.54 12.54
C ALA A 190 2.22 16.89 12.67
N LEU A 191 1.70 16.70 13.90
CA LEU A 191 0.33 16.19 14.11
C LEU A 191 -0.74 17.17 13.63
N LYS A 192 -0.50 18.49 13.68
CA LYS A 192 -1.40 19.48 13.05
C LYS A 192 -1.42 19.34 11.53
N ASP A 193 -0.28 19.02 10.90
CA ASP A 193 -0.23 18.76 9.46
C ASP A 193 -1.06 17.53 9.09
N VAL A 194 -1.11 16.49 9.95
CA VAL A 194 -2.00 15.32 9.77
C VAL A 194 -3.46 15.76 9.77
N ILE A 195 -3.86 16.56 10.77
CA ILE A 195 -5.24 17.05 10.87
C ILE A 195 -5.61 17.86 9.62
N SER A 196 -4.74 18.75 9.19
CA SER A 196 -4.96 19.60 8.01
C SER A 196 -5.08 18.77 6.73
N SER A 197 -4.22 17.75 6.55
CA SER A 197 -4.26 16.86 5.40
C SER A 197 -5.55 16.03 5.35
N ASN A 198 -5.98 15.51 6.50
CA ASN A 198 -7.23 14.75 6.59
C ASN A 198 -8.45 15.64 6.34
N ALA A 199 -8.49 16.85 6.93
CA ALA A 199 -9.56 17.78 6.71
C ALA A 199 -9.70 18.18 5.22
N ALA A 200 -8.58 18.45 4.55
CA ALA A 200 -8.57 18.74 3.13
C ALA A 200 -9.06 17.54 2.29
N LEU A 201 -8.61 16.32 2.62
CA LEU A 201 -9.09 15.11 1.95
C LEU A 201 -10.61 14.96 2.07
N PHE A 202 -11.18 15.15 3.26
CA PHE A 202 -12.64 15.06 3.47
C PHE A 202 -13.44 16.14 2.74
N LEU A 203 -12.82 17.31 2.49
CA LEU A 203 -13.48 18.39 1.75
C LEU A 203 -13.44 18.18 0.24
N GLU A 204 -12.35 17.62 -0.28
CA GLU A 204 -12.11 17.56 -1.73
C GLU A 204 -12.51 16.22 -2.34
N LEU A 205 -12.41 15.11 -1.58
CA LEU A 205 -12.69 13.77 -2.09
C LEU A 205 -14.19 13.47 -2.05
N ASN A 206 -14.77 13.22 -3.22
CA ASN A 206 -16.14 12.71 -3.30
C ASN A 206 -16.23 11.30 -2.69
N VAL A 207 -17.17 11.10 -1.75
CA VAL A 207 -17.34 9.84 -1.01
C VAL A 207 -17.72 8.69 -1.92
N ASP A 208 -18.59 8.91 -2.91
CA ASP A 208 -19.01 7.87 -3.85
C ASP A 208 -17.87 7.46 -4.77
N ASP A 209 -17.09 8.41 -5.28
CA ASP A 209 -15.94 8.11 -6.11
C ASP A 209 -14.87 7.35 -5.33
N PHE A 210 -14.63 7.70 -4.06
CA PHE A 210 -13.75 6.91 -3.20
C PHE A 210 -14.29 5.50 -3.01
N PHE A 211 -15.58 5.37 -2.67
CA PHE A 211 -16.19 4.08 -2.34
C PHE A 211 -16.23 3.13 -3.54
N TYR A 212 -16.58 3.64 -4.72
CA TYR A 212 -16.77 2.80 -5.91
C TYR A 212 -15.53 2.65 -6.78
N CYS A 213 -14.64 3.66 -6.86
CA CYS A 213 -13.53 3.66 -7.81
C CYS A 213 -12.14 3.52 -7.16
N VAL A 214 -11.97 3.84 -5.86
CA VAL A 214 -10.67 3.76 -5.18
C VAL A 214 -10.61 2.60 -4.21
N ARG A 215 -11.50 2.57 -3.22
CA ARG A 215 -11.54 1.56 -2.16
C ARG A 215 -11.51 0.09 -2.66
N PRO A 216 -12.16 -0.28 -3.78
CA PRO A 216 -12.18 -1.67 -4.22
C PRO A 216 -10.81 -2.26 -4.55
N TYR A 217 -9.82 -1.46 -4.96
CA TYR A 217 -8.44 -1.91 -5.19
C TYR A 217 -7.69 -2.29 -3.90
N TYR A 218 -8.16 -1.81 -2.75
CA TYR A 218 -7.56 -2.06 -1.44
C TYR A 218 -8.22 -3.21 -0.68
N LYS A 219 -9.06 -4.02 -1.36
CA LYS A 219 -9.69 -5.20 -0.75
C LYS A 219 -8.70 -6.37 -0.63
N PRO A 220 -8.96 -7.33 0.30
CA PRO A 220 -8.17 -8.55 0.40
C PRO A 220 -8.17 -9.37 -0.90
N TYR A 221 -7.06 -10.02 -1.19
CA TYR A 221 -6.92 -10.94 -2.32
C TYR A 221 -6.01 -12.13 -1.99
N HIS A 222 -6.11 -13.20 -2.77
CA HIS A 222 -5.29 -14.39 -2.62
C HIS A 222 -3.89 -14.20 -3.22
N VAL A 223 -2.89 -14.65 -2.48
CA VAL A 223 -1.55 -14.97 -3.00
C VAL A 223 -1.29 -16.44 -2.68
N GLY A 224 -1.24 -17.28 -3.70
CA GLY A 224 -1.27 -18.73 -3.50
C GLY A 224 -2.56 -19.18 -2.78
N PHE A 225 -2.41 -19.88 -1.68
CA PHE A 225 -3.51 -20.38 -0.82
C PHE A 225 -3.95 -19.36 0.23
N GLN A 226 -3.17 -18.34 0.50
CA GLN A 226 -3.40 -17.41 1.59
C GLN A 226 -4.13 -16.16 1.11
N VAL A 227 -5.19 -15.76 1.82
CA VAL A 227 -5.82 -14.44 1.66
C VAL A 227 -5.05 -13.43 2.50
N TYR A 228 -4.47 -12.44 1.87
CA TYR A 228 -3.85 -11.33 2.56
C TYR A 228 -4.81 -10.16 2.68
N ARG A 229 -4.77 -9.49 3.83
CA ARG A 229 -5.50 -8.25 4.04
C ARG A 229 -5.10 -7.21 2.99
N GLY A 230 -6.05 -6.45 2.49
CA GLY A 230 -5.79 -5.34 1.56
C GLY A 230 -4.89 -4.27 2.18
N ALA A 231 -4.22 -3.50 1.35
CA ALA A 231 -3.34 -2.43 1.82
C ALA A 231 -4.12 -1.39 2.63
N ASN A 232 -3.49 -0.90 3.71
CA ASN A 232 -4.08 0.07 4.63
C ASN A 232 -3.08 1.20 4.87
N ALA A 233 -3.54 2.45 4.82
CA ALA A 233 -2.70 3.62 5.06
C ALA A 233 -2.05 3.63 6.46
N GLY A 234 -2.65 2.94 7.44
CA GLY A 234 -2.10 2.77 8.78
C GLY A 234 -1.06 1.66 8.93
N ASP A 235 -0.65 0.96 7.86
CA ASP A 235 0.34 -0.12 7.91
C ASP A 235 1.78 0.43 7.99
N PHE A 236 2.05 1.26 9.00
CA PHE A 236 3.38 1.78 9.35
C PHE A 236 3.45 2.03 10.87
N ALA A 237 4.67 2.12 11.41
CA ALA A 237 4.87 2.18 12.86
C ALA A 237 4.45 3.50 13.49
N GLY A 238 4.51 4.62 12.75
CA GLY A 238 4.46 5.98 13.32
C GLY A 238 3.27 6.24 14.24
N ILE A 239 2.06 5.77 13.90
CA ILE A 239 0.87 5.94 14.76
C ILE A 239 1.06 5.22 16.09
N ASN A 240 1.48 3.96 16.05
CA ASN A 240 1.64 3.14 17.27
C ASN A 240 2.81 3.60 18.13
N VAL A 241 3.88 4.09 17.51
CA VAL A 241 5.00 4.74 18.22
C VAL A 241 4.51 5.97 18.98
N ILE A 242 3.70 6.83 18.37
CA ILE A 242 3.12 8.01 19.01
C ILE A 242 2.23 7.60 20.18
N ASP A 243 1.34 6.62 19.98
CA ASP A 243 0.43 6.12 21.02
C ASP A 243 1.20 5.62 22.26
N ILE A 244 2.24 4.82 22.03
CA ILE A 244 3.05 4.24 23.11
C ILE A 244 3.88 5.32 23.82
N LEU A 245 4.59 6.18 23.06
CA LEU A 245 5.49 7.18 23.66
C LEU A 245 4.75 8.31 24.39
N LEU A 246 3.52 8.60 24.02
CA LEU A 246 2.66 9.55 24.73
C LEU A 246 1.82 8.90 25.84
N GLY A 247 1.93 7.58 26.05
CA GLY A 247 1.15 6.85 27.05
C GLY A 247 -0.37 6.82 26.74
N LEU A 248 -0.75 6.96 25.49
CA LEU A 248 -2.16 6.87 25.06
C LEU A 248 -2.66 5.43 25.03
N CYS A 249 -1.77 4.48 24.70
CA CYS A 249 -2.00 3.05 24.73
C CYS A 249 -0.79 2.33 25.31
N PHE A 250 -1.03 1.22 26.01
CA PHE A 250 0.04 0.39 26.56
C PHE A 250 0.23 -0.85 25.69
N ALA A 251 1.49 -1.13 25.29
CA ALA A 251 1.83 -2.25 24.43
C ALA A 251 1.47 -3.64 25.03
N ASN A 252 1.36 -3.74 26.35
CA ASN A 252 0.97 -4.96 27.09
C ASN A 252 -0.54 -5.06 27.38
N GLU A 253 -1.34 -4.06 27.00
CA GLU A 253 -2.80 -4.15 27.09
C GLU A 253 -3.30 -5.17 26.03
N PRO A 254 -4.09 -6.19 26.41
CA PRO A 254 -4.38 -7.34 25.56
C PRO A 254 -4.97 -6.98 24.18
N ALA A 255 -5.94 -6.08 24.12
CA ALA A 255 -6.59 -5.70 22.86
C ALA A 255 -5.64 -4.91 21.95
N TYR A 256 -4.86 -3.98 22.53
CA TYR A 256 -3.87 -3.20 21.79
C TYR A 256 -2.71 -4.07 21.31
N SER A 257 -2.22 -4.98 22.18
CA SER A 257 -1.18 -5.95 21.82
C SER A 257 -1.59 -6.83 20.63
N GLN A 258 -2.81 -7.35 20.64
CA GLN A 258 -3.32 -8.13 19.51
C GLN A 258 -3.36 -7.31 18.21
N MET A 259 -3.82 -6.08 18.28
CA MET A 259 -3.85 -5.17 17.12
C MET A 259 -2.42 -4.87 16.60
N LEU A 260 -1.44 -4.72 17.47
CA LEU A 260 -0.03 -4.54 17.09
C LEU A 260 0.50 -5.78 16.36
N VAL A 261 0.23 -6.99 16.87
CA VAL A 261 0.62 -8.26 16.24
C VAL A 261 0.01 -8.40 14.85
N ASP A 262 -1.28 -8.10 14.71
CA ASP A 262 -1.99 -8.19 13.43
C ASP A 262 -1.45 -7.20 12.38
N LYS A 263 -1.00 -6.03 12.81
CA LYS A 263 -0.40 -5.01 11.92
C LYS A 263 1.05 -5.31 11.57
N PHE A 264 1.79 -5.93 12.50
CA PHE A 264 3.23 -6.08 12.42
C PHE A 264 3.70 -6.73 11.12
N LEU A 265 3.01 -7.79 10.68
CA LEU A 265 3.32 -8.50 9.43
C LEU A 265 3.16 -7.63 8.17
N TYR A 266 2.40 -6.54 8.27
CA TYR A 266 2.08 -5.68 7.13
C TYR A 266 2.93 -4.41 7.07
N MET A 267 3.81 -4.21 8.05
CA MET A 267 4.75 -3.09 8.09
C MET A 267 6.03 -3.42 7.33
N MET A 268 6.72 -2.36 6.90
CA MET A 268 8.08 -2.47 6.40
C MET A 268 9.03 -3.00 7.49
N PRO A 269 10.11 -3.73 7.17
CA PRO A 269 11.06 -4.24 8.16
C PRO A 269 11.62 -3.16 9.08
N GLU A 270 11.88 -1.96 8.56
CA GLU A 270 12.32 -0.81 9.35
C GLU A 270 11.25 -0.40 10.38
N ASP A 271 10.00 -0.25 9.95
CA ASP A 271 8.88 0.08 10.85
C ASP A 271 8.67 -1.02 11.90
N GLN A 272 8.83 -2.30 11.54
CA GLN A 272 8.77 -3.42 12.49
C GLN A 272 9.85 -3.30 13.58
N ASN A 273 11.07 -2.94 13.22
CA ASN A 273 12.16 -2.76 14.17
C ASN A 273 11.90 -1.59 15.11
N ILE A 274 11.49 -0.44 14.58
CA ILE A 274 11.15 0.75 15.36
C ILE A 274 10.05 0.42 16.38
N LEU A 275 8.98 -0.23 15.94
CA LEU A 275 7.86 -0.58 16.83
C LEU A 275 8.30 -1.60 17.91
N ARG A 276 9.07 -2.63 17.52
CA ARG A 276 9.60 -3.62 18.48
C ARG A 276 10.44 -2.98 19.56
N ASP A 277 11.26 -2.00 19.21
CA ASP A 277 12.09 -1.28 20.17
C ASP A 277 11.26 -0.41 21.12
N CYS A 278 10.17 0.20 20.64
CA CYS A 278 9.21 0.92 21.47
C CYS A 278 8.46 0.00 22.44
N MET A 279 8.09 -1.22 22.01
CA MET A 279 7.31 -2.17 22.82
C MET A 279 8.14 -2.82 23.96
N ARG A 280 9.47 -2.86 23.84
CA ARG A 280 10.38 -3.48 24.83
C ARG A 280 10.73 -2.57 25.99
N ARG A 281 10.37 -1.32 25.92
CA ARG A 281 10.70 -0.29 26.90
C ARG A 281 9.49 0.16 27.69
#